data_dd387184990f1a97213e4b3db5f2b335
#
_entry.id   dd387184990f1a97213e4b3db5f2b335
#
_cell.length_a   1.000
_cell.length_b   1.000
_cell.length_c   1.000
_cell.angle_alpha   90.00
_cell.angle_beta   90.00
_cell.angle_gamma   90.00
#
_symmetry.space_group_name_H-M   'P 1'
#
loop_
_entity.id
_entity.type
_entity.pdbx_description
1 polymer ?
#
loop_
_entity_poly.entity_id
_entity_poly.type
_entity_poly.pdbx_seq_one_letter_code
_entity_poly.pdbx_strand_id
1 'polypeptide(L)'
;MKRLLKRLLGSACAAMFALCSAGAGSAGAQTADIKTIVSVGGPPVVLNQNSQLNMAGVFMIGGSTGATVTQNGTNNATGVLQFGGTNSASIGQAGMNNFAFVGQTGQSATSLISQLGAMNTGAVAQFGAVNASMIVQTSP
;
A
#
# COMPACT_ATOMS: atom_id res chain seq x y z
N MET A 1 -16.63 21.62 2.18
CA MET A 1 -15.54 20.82 1.59
C MET A 1 -14.54 20.30 2.63
N LYS A 2 -13.87 21.13 3.45
CA LYS A 2 -12.86 20.69 4.45
C LYS A 2 -13.38 19.67 5.50
N ARG A 3 -14.65 19.76 5.91
CA ARG A 3 -15.23 18.80 6.89
C ARG A 3 -15.56 17.44 6.29
N LEU A 4 -15.90 17.40 5.00
CA LEU A 4 -16.18 16.15 4.30
C LEU A 4 -14.88 15.37 4.07
N LEU A 5 -13.81 16.09 3.70
CA LEU A 5 -12.49 15.51 3.50
C LEU A 5 -11.92 14.90 4.78
N LYS A 6 -12.09 15.58 5.94
CA LYS A 6 -11.67 15.03 7.24
C LYS A 6 -12.43 13.76 7.64
N ARG A 7 -13.72 13.68 7.31
CA ARG A 7 -14.53 12.48 7.58
C ARG A 7 -14.13 11.31 6.67
N LEU A 8 -13.86 11.58 5.39
CA LEU A 8 -13.37 10.58 4.44
C LEU A 8 -11.97 10.05 4.83
N LEU A 9 -11.05 10.93 5.22
CA LEU A 9 -9.73 10.51 5.71
C LEU A 9 -9.82 9.67 7.00
N GLY A 10 -10.67 10.06 7.94
CA GLY A 10 -10.88 9.31 9.18
C GLY A 10 -11.45 7.92 8.94
N SER A 11 -12.43 7.80 8.03
CA SER A 11 -13.01 6.50 7.68
C SER A 11 -12.05 5.59 6.90
N ALA A 12 -11.23 6.15 6.02
CA ALA A 12 -10.26 5.38 5.25
C ALA A 12 -9.13 4.82 6.14
N CYS A 13 -8.61 5.63 7.07
CA CYS A 13 -7.64 5.18 8.07
C CYS A 13 -8.22 4.11 9.01
N ALA A 14 -9.46 4.29 9.46
CA ALA A 14 -10.11 3.33 10.33
C ALA A 14 -10.39 1.99 9.61
N ALA A 15 -10.76 2.04 8.34
CA ALA A 15 -10.97 0.83 7.53
C ALA A 15 -9.67 0.08 7.27
N MET A 16 -8.56 0.77 7.01
CA MET A 16 -7.24 0.14 6.87
C MET A 16 -6.76 -0.49 8.19
N PHE A 17 -6.99 0.16 9.32
CA PHE A 17 -6.59 -0.37 10.63
C PHE A 17 -7.45 -1.57 11.06
N ALA A 18 -8.74 -1.56 10.74
CA ALA A 18 -9.65 -2.65 11.05
C ALA A 18 -9.33 -3.93 10.24
N LEU A 19 -8.84 -3.81 9.00
CA LEU A 19 -8.39 -4.96 8.22
C LEU A 19 -7.07 -5.57 8.73
N CYS A 20 -6.18 -4.77 9.33
CA CYS A 20 -4.96 -5.29 9.95
C CYS A 20 -5.22 -6.12 11.22
N SER A 21 -6.33 -5.93 11.91
CA SER A 21 -6.63 -6.64 13.17
C SER A 21 -7.43 -7.95 12.99
N ALA A 22 -7.96 -8.21 11.80
CA ALA A 22 -8.77 -9.40 11.54
C ALA A 22 -7.95 -10.68 11.25
N GLY A 23 -6.64 -10.62 11.26
CA GLY A 23 -5.73 -11.70 10.89
C GLY A 23 -5.20 -12.59 12.01
N ALA A 24 -5.65 -12.44 13.25
CA ALA A 24 -5.17 -13.24 14.38
C ALA A 24 -6.15 -14.38 14.71
N GLY A 25 -6.19 -15.41 13.88
CA GLY A 25 -7.06 -16.57 14.15
C GLY A 25 -6.58 -17.86 13.49
N SER A 26 -6.10 -18.78 14.33
CA SER A 26 -5.92 -20.23 14.17
C SER A 26 -5.01 -20.80 13.08
N ALA A 27 -4.10 -21.66 13.51
CA ALA A 27 -3.17 -22.45 12.72
C ALA A 27 -3.89 -23.48 11.81
N GLY A 28 -4.25 -23.04 10.64
CA GLY A 28 -4.57 -23.85 9.47
C GLY A 28 -3.89 -23.20 8.29
N ALA A 29 -3.46 -23.96 7.30
CA ALA A 29 -2.84 -23.41 6.08
C ALA A 29 -3.79 -22.41 5.40
N GLN A 30 -3.71 -21.12 5.81
CA GLN A 30 -4.55 -20.06 5.27
C GLN A 30 -3.89 -19.51 4.01
N THR A 31 -4.42 -19.88 2.87
CA THR A 31 -4.14 -19.26 1.58
C THR A 31 -5.13 -18.13 1.35
N ALA A 32 -5.02 -17.04 2.08
CA ALA A 32 -5.91 -15.91 1.93
C ALA A 32 -5.13 -14.65 1.54
N ASP A 33 -5.36 -14.17 0.34
CA ASP A 33 -4.92 -12.87 -0.10
C ASP A 33 -6.03 -11.85 0.18
N ILE A 34 -5.77 -10.90 1.07
CA ILE A 34 -6.71 -9.83 1.39
C ILE A 34 -6.38 -8.59 0.55
N LYS A 35 -7.32 -8.18 -0.27
CA LYS A 35 -7.19 -7.01 -1.15
C LYS A 35 -8.29 -6.00 -0.87
N THR A 36 -7.91 -4.75 -0.67
CA THR A 36 -8.86 -3.63 -0.58
C THR A 36 -8.42 -2.54 -1.55
N ILE A 37 -9.27 -2.19 -2.49
CA ILE A 37 -8.98 -1.19 -3.50
C ILE A 37 -10.11 -0.16 -3.52
N VAL A 38 -9.76 1.11 -3.38
CA VAL A 38 -10.63 2.25 -3.64
C VAL A 38 -9.89 3.21 -4.55
N SER A 39 -10.37 3.39 -5.77
CA SER A 39 -9.79 4.29 -6.76
C SER A 39 -10.86 5.22 -7.30
N VAL A 40 -10.62 6.51 -7.27
CA VAL A 40 -11.52 7.55 -7.78
C VAL A 40 -10.78 8.39 -8.80
N GLY A 41 -11.07 8.20 -10.07
CA GLY A 41 -10.56 8.99 -11.19
C GLY A 41 -9.12 8.69 -11.62
N GLY A 42 -8.53 7.55 -11.22
CA GLY A 42 -7.16 7.16 -11.58
C GLY A 42 -7.05 5.97 -12.52
N PRO A 43 -5.85 5.67 -13.01
CA PRO A 43 -5.58 4.46 -13.77
C PRO A 43 -5.77 3.19 -12.93
N PRO A 44 -5.86 2.02 -13.56
CA PRO A 44 -6.09 0.78 -12.84
C PRO A 44 -4.97 0.46 -11.84
N VAL A 45 -5.37 -0.08 -10.70
CA VAL A 45 -4.45 -0.64 -9.71
C VAL A 45 -4.08 -2.06 -10.13
N VAL A 46 -2.81 -2.37 -10.16
CA VAL A 46 -2.32 -3.72 -10.40
C VAL A 46 -1.89 -4.34 -9.07
N LEU A 47 -2.59 -5.36 -8.64
CA LEU A 47 -2.24 -6.14 -7.46
C LEU A 47 -1.93 -7.57 -7.89
N ASN A 48 -0.75 -8.02 -7.55
CA ASN A 48 -0.33 -9.40 -7.73
C ASN A 48 0.15 -9.95 -6.37
N GLN A 49 -0.59 -10.89 -5.84
CA GLN A 49 -0.28 -11.54 -4.56
C GLN A 49 -0.17 -13.04 -4.82
N ASN A 50 0.96 -13.62 -4.46
CA ASN A 50 1.26 -15.01 -4.69
C ASN A 50 1.75 -15.65 -3.39
N SER A 51 0.83 -16.07 -2.54
CA SER A 51 1.11 -16.96 -1.41
C SER A 51 0.15 -16.85 -0.23
N GLN A 52 0.64 -17.32 0.94
CA GLN A 52 -0.14 -17.43 2.16
C GLN A 52 -0.21 -16.10 2.90
N LEU A 53 -1.41 -15.57 3.06
CA LEU A 53 -1.76 -14.44 3.92
C LEU A 53 -1.03 -13.13 3.58
N ASN A 54 -1.00 -12.74 2.32
CA ASN A 54 -0.56 -11.40 1.94
C ASN A 54 -1.73 -10.41 2.00
N MET A 55 -1.44 -9.19 2.47
CA MET A 55 -2.44 -8.14 2.63
C MET A 55 -2.03 -6.89 1.85
N ALA A 56 -2.93 -6.37 1.03
CA ALA A 56 -2.71 -5.11 0.34
C ALA A 56 -3.93 -4.19 0.41
N GLY A 57 -3.71 -2.95 0.84
CA GLY A 57 -4.71 -1.90 0.84
C GLY A 57 -4.26 -0.74 -0.05
N VAL A 58 -5.07 -0.36 -1.04
CA VAL A 58 -4.78 0.76 -1.92
C VAL A 58 -5.96 1.71 -1.93
N PHE A 59 -5.68 2.97 -1.60
CA PHE A 59 -6.66 4.04 -1.62
C PHE A 59 -6.12 5.23 -2.42
N MET A 60 -6.79 5.57 -3.51
CA MET A 60 -6.36 6.63 -4.42
C MET A 60 -7.51 7.58 -4.73
N ILE A 61 -7.25 8.89 -4.62
CA ILE A 61 -8.17 9.94 -5.07
C ILE A 61 -7.35 10.96 -5.84
N GLY A 62 -7.65 11.12 -7.13
CA GLY A 62 -6.93 12.10 -7.94
C GLY A 62 -7.18 11.97 -9.44
N GLY A 63 -6.44 12.74 -10.22
CA GLY A 63 -6.59 12.75 -11.66
C GLY A 63 -5.99 11.52 -12.33
N SER A 64 -4.69 11.30 -12.18
CA SER A 64 -3.96 10.20 -12.81
C SER A 64 -3.06 9.50 -11.78
N THR A 65 -3.68 8.80 -10.84
CA THR A 65 -2.98 8.08 -9.79
C THR A 65 -2.88 6.59 -10.13
N GLY A 66 -1.73 5.99 -9.90
CA GLY A 66 -1.49 4.58 -10.16
C GLY A 66 -0.74 3.90 -9.02
N ALA A 67 -1.09 2.64 -8.73
CA ALA A 67 -0.35 1.84 -7.78
C ALA A 67 -0.13 0.44 -8.33
N THR A 68 1.09 -0.06 -8.20
CA THR A 68 1.44 -1.44 -8.48
C THR A 68 1.96 -2.07 -7.21
N VAL A 69 1.35 -3.16 -6.79
CA VAL A 69 1.76 -3.92 -5.61
C VAL A 69 1.98 -5.36 -6.00
N THR A 70 3.19 -5.85 -5.76
CA THR A 70 3.54 -7.26 -5.96
C THR A 70 4.06 -7.82 -4.64
N GLN A 71 3.40 -8.85 -4.13
CA GLN A 71 3.80 -9.54 -2.92
C GLN A 71 4.00 -11.03 -3.22
N ASN A 72 5.19 -11.53 -2.87
CA ASN A 72 5.55 -12.92 -3.04
C ASN A 72 6.17 -13.43 -1.74
N GLY A 73 5.64 -14.51 -1.21
CA GLY A 73 6.06 -15.03 0.10
C GLY A 73 4.94 -14.98 1.12
N THR A 74 5.23 -14.95 2.41
CA THR A 74 4.26 -15.19 3.47
C THR A 74 4.11 -13.97 4.39
N ASN A 75 2.87 -13.61 4.76
CA ASN A 75 2.56 -12.55 5.71
C ASN A 75 3.15 -11.17 5.31
N ASN A 76 3.13 -10.83 4.03
CA ASN A 76 3.53 -9.51 3.60
C ASN A 76 2.35 -8.53 3.65
N ALA A 77 2.58 -7.32 4.11
CA ALA A 77 1.55 -6.30 4.21
C ALA A 77 1.95 -5.00 3.50
N THR A 78 1.02 -4.44 2.75
CA THR A 78 1.23 -3.21 1.98
C THR A 78 0.07 -2.25 2.13
N GLY A 79 0.38 -0.96 2.31
CA GLY A 79 -0.59 0.12 2.27
C GLY A 79 -0.18 1.22 1.30
N VAL A 80 -1.11 1.68 0.46
CA VAL A 80 -0.91 2.83 -0.44
C VAL A 80 -2.02 3.84 -0.25
N LEU A 81 -1.66 5.09 0.01
CA LEU A 81 -2.56 6.24 0.06
C LEU A 81 -2.08 7.30 -0.92
N GLN A 82 -2.88 7.66 -1.90
CA GLN A 82 -2.53 8.68 -2.89
C GLN A 82 -3.64 9.71 -3.04
N PHE A 83 -3.26 10.99 -2.95
CA PHE A 83 -4.16 12.13 -3.14
C PHE A 83 -3.52 13.17 -4.05
N GLY A 84 -4.24 13.64 -5.07
CA GLY A 84 -3.78 14.75 -5.91
C GLY A 84 -3.75 14.46 -7.39
N GLY A 85 -2.83 15.09 -8.12
CA GLY A 85 -2.80 15.05 -9.59
C GLY A 85 -2.31 13.74 -10.17
N THR A 86 -0.99 13.63 -10.33
CA THR A 86 -0.33 12.45 -10.96
C THR A 86 0.59 11.78 -9.95
N ASN A 87 0.13 10.74 -9.29
CA ASN A 87 0.91 10.01 -8.32
C ASN A 87 1.12 8.56 -8.77
N SER A 88 2.32 8.04 -8.54
CA SER A 88 2.67 6.65 -8.87
C SER A 88 3.37 5.98 -7.70
N ALA A 89 2.90 4.82 -7.29
CA ALA A 89 3.54 4.00 -6.29
C ALA A 89 3.81 2.59 -6.85
N SER A 90 5.01 2.10 -6.64
CA SER A 90 5.38 0.73 -6.96
C SER A 90 5.96 0.04 -5.73
N ILE A 91 5.36 -1.06 -5.31
CA ILE A 91 5.80 -1.81 -4.14
C ILE A 91 6.01 -3.26 -4.54
N GLY A 92 7.24 -3.74 -4.31
CA GLY A 92 7.62 -5.14 -4.47
C GLY A 92 8.08 -5.72 -3.14
N GLN A 93 7.45 -6.79 -2.69
CA GLN A 93 7.85 -7.53 -1.50
C GLN A 93 8.05 -8.99 -1.83
N ALA A 94 9.21 -9.54 -1.44
CA ALA A 94 9.50 -10.95 -1.57
C ALA A 94 10.10 -11.50 -0.29
N GLY A 95 9.55 -12.58 0.24
CA GLY A 95 9.99 -13.18 1.50
C GLY A 95 8.90 -13.25 2.56
N MET A 96 9.26 -13.08 3.83
CA MET A 96 8.34 -13.28 4.95
C MET A 96 8.23 -12.04 5.84
N ASN A 97 6.99 -11.74 6.28
CA ASN A 97 6.74 -10.68 7.28
C ASN A 97 7.25 -9.29 6.87
N ASN A 98 7.17 -8.94 5.60
CA ASN A 98 7.56 -7.61 5.15
C ASN A 98 6.38 -6.63 5.23
N PHE A 99 6.67 -5.40 5.62
CA PHE A 99 5.70 -4.31 5.66
C PHE A 99 6.15 -3.13 4.80
N ALA A 100 5.28 -2.64 3.94
CA ALA A 100 5.53 -1.44 3.15
C ALA A 100 4.34 -0.47 3.20
N PHE A 101 4.62 0.82 3.31
CA PHE A 101 3.61 1.86 3.26
C PHE A 101 4.04 3.01 2.37
N VAL A 102 3.14 3.49 1.52
CA VAL A 102 3.34 4.69 0.70
C VAL A 102 2.18 5.65 0.92
N GLY A 103 2.50 6.87 1.35
CA GLY A 103 1.58 7.99 1.43
C GLY A 103 2.03 9.12 0.51
N GLN A 104 1.22 9.51 -0.46
CA GLN A 104 1.53 10.57 -1.42
C GLN A 104 0.41 11.60 -1.48
N THR A 105 0.76 12.87 -1.34
CA THR A 105 -0.18 13.98 -1.50
C THR A 105 0.49 15.10 -2.28
N GLY A 106 0.01 15.40 -3.49
CA GLY A 106 0.62 16.44 -4.30
C GLY A 106 0.21 16.40 -5.76
N GLN A 107 0.92 17.15 -6.58
CA GLN A 107 0.65 17.23 -8.02
C GLN A 107 1.31 16.09 -8.80
N SER A 108 2.56 15.74 -8.44
CA SER A 108 3.29 14.65 -9.07
C SER A 108 4.22 13.99 -8.04
N ALA A 109 3.93 12.77 -7.66
CA ALA A 109 4.76 12.03 -6.72
C ALA A 109 5.01 10.60 -7.22
N THR A 110 6.27 10.16 -7.13
CA THR A 110 6.67 8.80 -7.51
C THR A 110 7.39 8.14 -6.36
N SER A 111 6.99 6.93 -5.99
CA SER A 111 7.70 6.13 -5.01
C SER A 111 7.88 4.68 -5.44
N LEU A 112 9.03 4.14 -5.07
CA LEU A 112 9.36 2.73 -5.24
C LEU A 112 9.84 2.16 -3.91
N ILE A 113 9.22 1.07 -3.47
CA ILE A 113 9.71 0.26 -2.35
C ILE A 113 9.96 -1.15 -2.87
N SER A 114 11.18 -1.65 -2.65
CA SER A 114 11.55 -3.03 -2.94
C SER A 114 12.12 -3.67 -1.68
N GLN A 115 11.49 -4.74 -1.22
CA GLN A 115 11.89 -5.49 -0.02
C GLN A 115 12.11 -6.96 -0.36
N LEU A 116 13.28 -7.48 0.00
CA LEU A 116 13.65 -8.86 -0.20
C LEU A 116 14.17 -9.47 1.10
N GLY A 117 13.67 -10.62 1.49
CA GLY A 117 14.06 -11.33 2.71
C GLY A 117 12.99 -11.28 3.80
N ALA A 118 13.39 -11.27 5.06
CA ALA A 118 12.46 -11.37 6.18
C ALA A 118 12.42 -10.10 7.04
N MET A 119 11.23 -9.75 7.54
CA MET A 119 11.00 -8.68 8.52
C MET A 119 11.47 -7.28 8.08
N ASN A 120 11.40 -6.96 6.79
CA ASN A 120 11.70 -5.62 6.31
C ASN A 120 10.52 -4.67 6.55
N THR A 121 10.80 -3.45 6.95
CA THR A 121 9.80 -2.39 7.11
C THR A 121 10.22 -1.14 6.35
N GLY A 122 9.41 -0.69 5.43
CA GLY A 122 9.65 0.50 4.63
C GLY A 122 8.43 1.43 4.61
N ALA A 123 8.64 2.73 4.78
CA ALA A 123 7.59 3.71 4.70
C ALA A 123 8.06 4.94 3.93
N VAL A 124 7.22 5.42 3.03
CA VAL A 124 7.41 6.65 2.26
C VAL A 124 6.23 7.58 2.50
N ALA A 125 6.51 8.81 2.88
CA ALA A 125 5.52 9.88 2.95
C ALA A 125 5.99 11.06 2.11
N GLN A 126 5.21 11.47 1.13
CA GLN A 126 5.55 12.55 0.21
C GLN A 126 4.44 13.61 0.17
N PHE A 127 4.83 14.86 0.38
CA PHE A 127 3.93 16.02 0.34
C PHE A 127 4.55 17.12 -0.53
N GLY A 128 3.79 17.72 -1.42
CA GLY A 128 4.25 18.82 -2.25
C GLY A 128 4.01 18.64 -3.74
N ALA A 129 4.63 19.51 -4.54
CA ALA A 129 4.33 19.58 -5.97
C ALA A 129 4.98 18.43 -6.76
N VAL A 130 6.28 18.21 -6.56
CA VAL A 130 7.03 17.14 -7.25
C VAL A 130 7.91 16.41 -6.25
N ASN A 131 7.74 15.11 -6.11
CA ASN A 131 8.50 14.30 -5.18
C ASN A 131 8.88 12.96 -5.82
N ALA A 132 10.07 12.45 -5.47
CA ALA A 132 10.48 11.11 -5.83
C ALA A 132 11.20 10.43 -4.66
N SER A 133 10.92 9.16 -4.41
CA SER A 133 11.61 8.37 -3.39
C SER A 133 11.80 6.92 -3.81
N MET A 134 12.86 6.31 -3.31
CA MET A 134 13.13 4.89 -3.50
C MET A 134 13.67 4.29 -2.20
N ILE A 135 13.11 3.15 -1.80
CA ILE A 135 13.61 2.34 -0.69
C ILE A 135 13.91 0.94 -1.24
N VAL A 136 15.10 0.47 -1.00
CA VAL A 136 15.49 -0.92 -1.28
C VAL A 136 16.03 -1.53 0.00
N GLN A 137 15.44 -2.63 0.43
CA GLN A 137 15.82 -3.34 1.64
C GLN A 137 16.03 -4.82 1.32
N THR A 138 17.14 -5.34 1.82
CA THR A 138 17.44 -6.77 1.74
C THR A 138 17.87 -7.27 3.11
N SER A 139 17.29 -8.35 3.54
CA SER A 139 17.67 -9.04 4.78
C SER A 139 17.94 -10.51 4.51
N PRO A 140 18.79 -11.14 5.32
CA PRO A 140 19.07 -12.57 5.19
C PRO A 140 17.86 -13.45 5.48
#